data_63dbde0c60b918297c15626ba824d9fb
#
_entry.id   63dbde0c60b918297c15626ba824d9fb
#
_cell.length_a   1.000
_cell.length_b   1.000
_cell.length_c   1.000
_cell.angle_alpha   90.00
_cell.angle_beta   90.00
_cell.angle_gamma   90.00
#
_symmetry.space_group_name_H-M   'P 1'
#
loop_
_entity.id
_entity.type
_entity.pdbx_description
1 polymer ?
#
loop_
_entity_poly.entity_id
_entity_poly.type
_entity_poly.pdbx_seq_one_letter_code
_entity_poly.pdbx_strand_id
1 'polypeptide(L)'
;AEVFTAFRYLPATQGVYAFLRTVPGLEDRLPEPQESEEVVATIHFWPLGQERKREPDLLLALQIGPRFFYIVVEAKYHSGASDKDEREEVTTDGNSRKLGNQLADELRDLHHGEYKVFHQGRRNQHLSLKNDKEDRFVLYLTSHAIKPQDEINRAAKQYPLAKQKLFWTNWYAVYDYFLETKDLPFPYREIVSDTSLLLRKKSFSTFQGFNNLIPVDLVGVKGAFWQDAPVIANHFRGIHKPPKTLNRENISGSFWHDSIV
;
A
#
# COMPACT_ATOMS: atom_id res chain seq x y z
N ALA A 1 11.60 -2.06 -2.25
CA ALA A 1 12.12 -3.35 -2.70
C ALA A 1 12.07 -4.42 -1.60
N GLU A 2 12.61 -4.19 -0.37
CA GLU A 2 12.76 -5.18 0.71
C GLU A 2 11.47 -5.96 1.02
N VAL A 3 10.36 -5.28 1.26
CA VAL A 3 9.06 -5.91 1.57
C VAL A 3 8.56 -6.79 0.42
N PHE A 4 8.69 -6.31 -0.82
CA PHE A 4 8.27 -7.10 -1.98
C PHE A 4 9.23 -8.26 -2.30
N THR A 5 10.47 -8.19 -1.81
CA THR A 5 11.36 -9.34 -1.81
C THR A 5 10.84 -10.46 -0.91
N ALA A 6 10.23 -10.14 0.25
CA ALA A 6 9.56 -11.13 1.09
C ALA A 6 8.42 -11.83 0.34
N PHE A 7 7.55 -11.08 -0.32
CA PHE A 7 6.48 -11.66 -1.15
C PHE A 7 6.99 -12.61 -2.24
N ARG A 8 8.19 -12.38 -2.77
CA ARG A 8 8.80 -13.23 -3.80
C ARG A 8 9.11 -14.65 -3.30
N TYR A 9 9.35 -14.79 -1.99
CA TYR A 9 9.69 -16.06 -1.38
C TYR A 9 8.51 -16.77 -0.72
N LEU A 10 7.36 -16.12 -0.62
CA LEU A 10 6.13 -16.74 -0.14
C LEU A 10 5.39 -17.43 -1.29
N PRO A 11 4.65 -18.52 -1.01
CA PRO A 11 3.70 -19.07 -1.97
C PRO A 11 2.75 -17.96 -2.46
N ALA A 12 2.49 -17.87 -3.77
CA ALA A 12 1.72 -16.77 -4.32
C ALA A 12 0.34 -16.62 -3.65
N THR A 13 -0.32 -17.74 -3.36
CA THR A 13 -1.65 -17.80 -2.71
C THR A 13 -1.67 -17.31 -1.26
N GLN A 14 -0.52 -17.32 -0.58
CA GLN A 14 -0.32 -16.89 0.81
C GLN A 14 0.61 -15.69 0.92
N GLY A 15 0.98 -15.12 -0.20
CA GLY A 15 1.86 -13.97 -0.34
C GLY A 15 1.19 -12.87 -1.15
N VAL A 16 1.77 -12.55 -2.31
CA VAL A 16 1.37 -11.38 -3.09
C VAL A 16 -0.08 -11.43 -3.57
N TYR A 17 -0.58 -12.60 -4.01
CA TYR A 17 -1.98 -12.72 -4.44
C TYR A 17 -2.94 -12.46 -3.28
N ALA A 18 -2.75 -13.11 -2.12
CA ALA A 18 -3.60 -12.89 -0.97
C ALA A 18 -3.56 -11.43 -0.49
N PHE A 19 -2.38 -10.79 -0.48
CA PHE A 19 -2.25 -9.37 -0.19
C PHE A 19 -3.05 -8.51 -1.18
N LEU A 20 -2.91 -8.74 -2.49
CA LEU A 20 -3.63 -7.97 -3.50
C LEU A 20 -5.16 -8.09 -3.35
N ARG A 21 -5.64 -9.23 -2.85
CA ARG A 21 -7.05 -9.45 -2.52
C ARG A 21 -7.55 -8.65 -1.32
N THR A 22 -6.65 -8.08 -0.51
CA THR A 22 -7.03 -7.15 0.59
C THR A 22 -7.11 -5.70 0.14
N VAL A 23 -6.67 -5.39 -1.09
CA VAL A 23 -6.65 -4.01 -1.61
C VAL A 23 -8.05 -3.59 -2.07
N PRO A 24 -8.64 -2.51 -1.51
CA PRO A 24 -9.99 -2.08 -1.81
C PRO A 24 -10.24 -1.85 -3.31
N GLY A 25 -11.22 -2.55 -3.86
CA GLY A 25 -11.65 -2.52 -5.26
C GLY A 25 -10.81 -3.38 -6.19
N LEU A 26 -9.60 -3.79 -5.80
CA LEU A 26 -8.78 -4.72 -6.59
C LEU A 26 -9.20 -6.17 -6.31
N GLU A 27 -9.75 -6.46 -5.13
CA GLU A 27 -10.31 -7.76 -4.76
C GLU A 27 -11.38 -8.24 -5.74
N ASP A 28 -12.19 -7.33 -6.25
CA ASP A 28 -13.24 -7.63 -7.22
C ASP A 28 -12.71 -7.92 -8.65
N ARG A 29 -11.44 -7.57 -8.89
CA ARG A 29 -10.77 -7.74 -10.19
C ARG A 29 -9.98 -9.03 -10.30
N LEU A 30 -9.54 -9.57 -9.17
CA LEU A 30 -8.78 -10.80 -9.11
C LEU A 30 -9.70 -11.96 -8.75
N PRO A 31 -9.92 -12.93 -9.66
CA PRO A 31 -10.80 -14.06 -9.38
C PRO A 31 -10.23 -14.95 -8.28
N GLU A 32 -11.10 -15.62 -7.57
CA GLU A 32 -10.69 -16.72 -6.71
C GLU A 32 -10.26 -17.91 -7.57
N PRO A 33 -9.08 -18.50 -7.32
CA PRO A 33 -8.65 -19.67 -8.05
C PRO A 33 -9.56 -20.85 -7.70
N GLN A 34 -9.88 -21.64 -8.68
CA GLN A 34 -10.54 -22.93 -8.46
C GLN A 34 -9.57 -23.91 -7.80
N GLU A 35 -10.06 -24.98 -7.17
CA GLU A 35 -9.21 -25.96 -6.46
C GLU A 35 -8.09 -26.56 -7.32
N SER A 36 -8.31 -26.67 -8.63
CA SER A 36 -7.35 -27.20 -9.59
C SER A 36 -6.45 -26.15 -10.24
N GLU A 37 -6.68 -24.85 -9.96
CA GLU A 37 -5.96 -23.76 -10.59
C GLU A 37 -4.73 -23.38 -9.77
N GLU A 38 -3.60 -23.32 -10.45
CA GLU A 38 -2.36 -22.82 -9.88
C GLU A 38 -2.33 -21.27 -9.93
N VAL A 39 -1.82 -20.67 -8.86
CA VAL A 39 -1.52 -19.24 -8.80
C VAL A 39 -0.01 -19.06 -8.83
N VAL A 40 0.48 -18.43 -9.89
CA VAL A 40 1.91 -18.14 -10.06
C VAL A 40 2.11 -16.64 -10.07
N ALA A 41 3.11 -16.14 -9.33
CA ALA A 41 3.48 -14.74 -9.30
C ALA A 41 4.94 -14.54 -9.65
N THR A 42 5.21 -13.58 -10.53
CA THR A 42 6.56 -13.11 -10.83
C THR A 42 6.67 -11.62 -10.49
N ILE A 43 7.73 -11.23 -9.78
CA ILE A 43 7.99 -9.85 -9.37
C ILE A 43 9.21 -9.33 -10.12
N HIS A 44 9.00 -8.32 -10.95
CA HIS A 44 10.06 -7.58 -11.63
C HIS A 44 10.28 -6.25 -10.90
N PHE A 45 11.50 -6.04 -10.40
CA PHE A 45 11.89 -4.79 -9.77
C PHE A 45 12.39 -3.80 -10.81
N TRP A 46 12.00 -2.53 -10.68
CA TRP A 46 12.39 -1.40 -11.54
C TRP A 46 12.27 -1.69 -13.03
N PRO A 47 11.11 -2.16 -13.52
CA PRO A 47 10.87 -2.35 -14.93
C PRO A 47 10.88 -1.00 -15.65
N LEU A 48 11.37 -0.94 -16.87
CA LEU A 48 11.35 0.28 -17.68
C LEU A 48 10.29 0.16 -18.77
N GLY A 49 9.23 0.93 -18.67
CA GLY A 49 8.20 1.07 -19.70
C GLY A 49 8.77 1.59 -21.02
N GLN A 50 8.22 1.18 -22.14
CA GLN A 50 8.81 1.52 -23.44
C GLN A 50 8.13 2.69 -24.13
N GLU A 51 6.92 3.10 -23.73
CA GLU A 51 6.22 4.25 -24.31
C GLU A 51 6.62 5.57 -23.61
N ARG A 52 6.37 5.66 -22.31
CA ARG A 52 6.65 6.88 -21.50
C ARG A 52 7.99 6.88 -20.82
N LYS A 53 8.69 5.72 -20.89
CA LYS A 53 10.01 5.53 -20.25
C LYS A 53 9.97 5.70 -18.74
N ARG A 54 8.80 5.38 -18.10
CA ARG A 54 8.70 5.36 -16.66
C ARG A 54 9.30 4.08 -16.09
N GLU A 55 9.87 4.22 -14.92
CA GLU A 55 10.46 3.13 -14.14
C GLU A 55 9.70 3.03 -12.83
N PRO A 56 8.57 2.29 -12.80
CA PRO A 56 7.88 2.03 -11.55
C PRO A 56 8.72 1.14 -10.64
N ASP A 57 8.39 1.12 -9.34
CA ASP A 57 9.11 0.29 -8.38
C ASP A 57 9.02 -1.20 -8.70
N LEU A 58 7.85 -1.66 -9.14
CA LEU A 58 7.59 -3.07 -9.43
C LEU A 58 6.61 -3.26 -10.59
N LEU A 59 6.78 -4.38 -11.29
CA LEU A 59 5.74 -5.00 -12.12
C LEU A 59 5.50 -6.42 -11.60
N LEU A 60 4.27 -6.67 -11.17
CA LEU A 60 3.80 -7.98 -10.76
C LEU A 60 3.11 -8.64 -11.96
N ALA A 61 3.57 -9.81 -12.35
CA ALA A 61 2.90 -10.68 -13.30
C ALA A 61 2.27 -11.84 -12.51
N LEU A 62 0.96 -11.88 -12.48
CA LEU A 62 0.17 -12.88 -11.76
C LEU A 62 -0.59 -13.73 -12.76
N GLN A 63 -0.41 -15.05 -12.67
CA GLN A 63 -1.18 -16.00 -13.45
C GLN A 63 -2.11 -16.76 -12.51
N ILE A 64 -3.41 -16.79 -12.84
CA ILE A 64 -4.44 -17.55 -12.12
C ILE A 64 -5.13 -18.44 -13.15
N GLY A 65 -4.84 -19.73 -13.11
CA GLY A 65 -5.25 -20.65 -14.15
C GLY A 65 -4.77 -20.15 -15.55
N PRO A 66 -5.66 -19.98 -16.53
CA PRO A 66 -5.32 -19.50 -17.87
C PRO A 66 -5.17 -17.97 -17.96
N ARG A 67 -5.56 -17.19 -16.94
CA ARG A 67 -5.61 -15.73 -16.97
C ARG A 67 -4.34 -15.11 -16.44
N PHE A 68 -3.94 -14.00 -17.08
CA PHE A 68 -2.79 -13.21 -16.66
C PHE A 68 -3.26 -11.82 -16.20
N PHE A 69 -2.72 -11.37 -15.07
CA PHE A 69 -2.94 -10.05 -14.51
C PHE A 69 -1.59 -9.36 -14.35
N TYR A 70 -1.52 -8.10 -14.72
CA TYR A 70 -0.31 -7.31 -14.56
C TYR A 70 -0.60 -6.09 -13.70
N ILE A 71 0.13 -5.97 -12.61
CA ILE A 71 -0.02 -4.89 -11.67
C ILE A 71 1.30 -4.13 -11.55
N VAL A 72 1.34 -2.90 -12.03
CA VAL A 72 2.42 -1.97 -11.71
C VAL A 72 2.21 -1.45 -10.31
N VAL A 73 3.25 -1.45 -9.48
CA VAL A 73 3.22 -0.87 -8.14
C VAL A 73 4.15 0.32 -8.10
N GLU A 74 3.60 1.48 -7.77
CA GLU A 74 4.34 2.68 -7.41
C GLU A 74 4.25 2.89 -5.92
N ALA A 75 5.41 2.86 -5.24
CA ALA A 75 5.49 2.90 -3.78
C ALA A 75 6.13 4.20 -3.29
N LYS A 76 5.43 4.95 -2.46
CA LYS A 76 5.93 6.17 -1.82
C LYS A 76 6.06 5.96 -0.31
N TYR A 77 7.24 6.29 0.22
CA TYR A 77 7.51 6.15 1.65
C TYR A 77 7.17 7.42 2.43
N HIS A 78 7.77 8.56 2.06
CA HIS A 78 7.54 9.85 2.72
C HIS A 78 7.26 11.00 1.74
N SER A 79 7.31 10.73 0.46
CA SER A 79 6.99 11.71 -0.58
C SER A 79 5.63 11.38 -1.19
N GLY A 80 4.79 12.37 -1.42
CA GLY A 80 3.66 12.26 -2.33
C GLY A 80 4.13 11.96 -3.76
N ALA A 81 3.22 11.71 -4.69
CA ALA A 81 3.53 11.70 -6.10
C ALA A 81 4.22 13.03 -6.42
N SER A 82 5.44 12.96 -6.96
CA SER A 82 6.26 14.15 -7.09
C SER A 82 5.62 15.13 -8.06
N ASP A 83 5.16 16.28 -7.54
CA ASP A 83 4.77 17.43 -8.36
C ASP A 83 5.97 18.05 -9.14
N LYS A 84 7.17 17.47 -8.95
CA LYS A 84 8.36 17.82 -9.73
C LYS A 84 8.24 17.44 -11.21
N ASP A 85 7.23 16.68 -11.55
CA ASP A 85 6.97 16.24 -12.93
C ASP A 85 6.35 17.33 -13.82
N GLU A 86 6.11 18.54 -13.31
CA GLU A 86 5.81 19.71 -14.15
C GLU A 86 7.06 20.40 -14.69
N ARG A 87 8.28 19.96 -14.36
CA ARG A 87 9.49 20.48 -14.94
C ARG A 87 9.59 20.03 -16.40
N GLU A 88 9.68 21.00 -17.28
CA GLU A 88 10.09 20.76 -18.66
C GLU A 88 11.49 20.15 -18.64
N GLU A 89 11.60 18.87 -18.93
CA GLU A 89 12.89 18.27 -19.25
C GLU A 89 13.28 18.75 -20.64
N VAL A 90 14.19 19.70 -20.70
CA VAL A 90 14.81 20.11 -21.95
C VAL A 90 15.67 18.92 -22.42
N THR A 91 15.12 18.13 -23.34
CA THR A 91 15.90 17.10 -24.01
C THR A 91 17.01 17.77 -24.81
N THR A 92 18.15 17.10 -24.98
CA THR A 92 19.31 17.53 -25.80
C THR A 92 18.92 17.96 -27.21
N ASP A 93 17.74 17.60 -27.69
CA ASP A 93 17.19 17.92 -29.01
C ASP A 93 16.30 19.18 -29.02
N GLY A 94 16.26 19.96 -27.95
CA GLY A 94 15.51 21.23 -27.85
C GLY A 94 13.99 21.09 -27.77
N ASN A 95 13.45 19.86 -27.71
CA ASN A 95 12.03 19.63 -27.52
C ASN A 95 11.71 19.47 -26.02
N SER A 96 11.03 20.45 -25.44
CA SER A 96 10.48 20.33 -24.10
C SER A 96 9.35 19.28 -24.09
N ARG A 97 9.60 18.12 -23.50
CA ARG A 97 8.52 17.19 -23.15
C ARG A 97 7.93 17.62 -21.81
N LYS A 98 6.68 18.05 -21.81
CA LYS A 98 5.90 18.17 -20.59
C LYS A 98 5.84 16.77 -19.96
N LEU A 99 6.54 16.57 -18.85
CA LEU A 99 6.41 15.35 -18.06
C LEU A 99 4.96 15.29 -17.54
N GLY A 100 4.29 14.19 -17.86
CA GLY A 100 2.93 13.93 -17.41
C GLY A 100 2.92 13.53 -15.94
N ASN A 101 1.72 13.42 -15.36
CA ASN A 101 1.56 12.84 -14.02
C ASN A 101 2.09 11.41 -14.00
N GLN A 102 2.95 11.09 -13.04
CA GLN A 102 3.65 9.80 -12.96
C GLN A 102 2.69 8.61 -13.08
N LEU A 103 1.61 8.59 -12.27
CA LEU A 103 0.65 7.48 -12.27
C LEU A 103 -0.10 7.34 -13.61
N ALA A 104 -0.38 8.46 -14.28
CA ALA A 104 -1.00 8.45 -15.61
C ALA A 104 -0.05 7.89 -16.68
N ASP A 105 1.24 8.24 -16.59
CA ASP A 105 2.25 7.75 -17.52
C ASP A 105 2.57 6.26 -17.31
N GLU A 106 2.59 5.79 -16.05
CA GLU A 106 2.72 4.37 -15.72
C GLU A 106 1.53 3.55 -16.26
N LEU A 107 0.31 4.08 -16.17
CA LEU A 107 -0.85 3.46 -16.80
C LEU A 107 -0.73 3.39 -18.32
N ARG A 108 -0.16 4.41 -18.98
CA ARG A 108 0.08 4.39 -20.43
C ARG A 108 1.11 3.34 -20.79
N ASP A 109 2.26 3.30 -20.10
CA ASP A 109 3.27 2.27 -20.29
C ASP A 109 2.69 0.86 -20.08
N LEU A 110 1.85 0.70 -19.03
CA LEU A 110 1.20 -0.58 -18.75
C LEU A 110 0.20 -0.99 -19.85
N HIS A 111 -0.55 -0.05 -20.39
CA HIS A 111 -1.47 -0.32 -21.50
C HIS A 111 -0.74 -0.55 -22.83
N HIS A 112 0.42 0.08 -23.04
CA HIS A 112 1.30 -0.24 -24.16
C HIS A 112 1.80 -1.69 -24.04
N GLY A 113 2.17 -2.10 -22.83
CA GLY A 113 2.46 -3.50 -22.50
C GLY A 113 3.87 -3.97 -22.86
N GLU A 114 4.81 -3.03 -23.08
CA GLU A 114 6.18 -3.34 -23.41
C GLU A 114 7.12 -2.80 -22.34
N TYR A 115 7.94 -3.68 -21.76
CA TYR A 115 8.88 -3.36 -20.70
C TYR A 115 10.27 -3.92 -20.97
N LYS A 116 11.29 -3.28 -20.41
CA LYS A 116 12.61 -3.88 -20.19
C LYS A 116 12.75 -4.22 -18.73
N VAL A 117 13.08 -5.47 -18.44
CA VAL A 117 13.24 -5.99 -17.08
C VAL A 117 14.66 -6.49 -16.85
N PHE A 118 15.04 -6.59 -15.58
CA PHE A 118 16.35 -7.14 -15.19
C PHE A 118 16.36 -8.65 -15.38
N HIS A 119 17.39 -9.13 -16.06
CA HIS A 119 17.75 -10.53 -16.15
C HIS A 119 19.26 -10.67 -15.93
N GLN A 120 19.66 -11.55 -15.02
CA GLN A 120 21.06 -11.77 -14.64
C GLN A 120 21.82 -10.46 -14.31
N GLY A 121 21.17 -9.55 -13.58
CA GLY A 121 21.76 -8.27 -13.15
C GLY A 121 21.82 -7.20 -14.25
N ARG A 122 21.32 -7.46 -15.45
CA ARG A 122 21.29 -6.50 -16.57
C ARG A 122 19.84 -6.22 -17.00
N ARG A 123 19.51 -4.97 -17.29
CA ARG A 123 18.19 -4.57 -17.83
C ARG A 123 18.17 -4.77 -19.34
N ASN A 124 18.16 -6.00 -19.80
CA ASN A 124 18.24 -6.36 -21.22
C ASN A 124 17.13 -7.31 -21.69
N GLN A 125 16.35 -7.86 -20.77
CA GLN A 125 15.24 -8.74 -21.15
C GLN A 125 14.03 -7.91 -21.55
N HIS A 126 13.50 -8.16 -22.74
CA HIS A 126 12.24 -7.59 -23.20
C HIS A 126 11.08 -8.42 -22.68
N LEU A 127 10.08 -7.74 -22.09
CA LEU A 127 8.86 -8.34 -21.59
C LEU A 127 7.67 -7.70 -22.32
N SER A 128 6.95 -8.51 -23.09
CA SER A 128 5.69 -8.14 -23.71
C SER A 128 4.55 -8.76 -22.92
N LEU A 129 3.57 -7.94 -22.53
CA LEU A 129 2.44 -8.40 -21.71
C LEU A 129 1.43 -9.15 -22.59
N LYS A 130 1.04 -10.35 -22.15
CA LYS A 130 0.31 -11.34 -22.96
C LYS A 130 -1.21 -11.32 -22.82
N ASN A 131 -1.74 -10.45 -21.96
CA ASN A 131 -3.16 -10.42 -21.64
C ASN A 131 -3.90 -9.27 -22.30
N ASP A 132 -5.22 -9.29 -22.16
CA ASP A 132 -6.05 -8.13 -22.47
C ASP A 132 -5.72 -6.95 -21.55
N LYS A 133 -5.89 -5.74 -22.06
CA LYS A 133 -5.66 -4.50 -21.30
C LYS A 133 -6.60 -4.37 -20.08
N GLU A 134 -7.68 -5.14 -20.07
CA GLU A 134 -8.63 -5.15 -18.95
C GLU A 134 -8.05 -5.72 -17.66
N ASP A 135 -7.09 -6.64 -17.75
CA ASP A 135 -6.43 -7.28 -16.61
C ASP A 135 -5.09 -6.61 -16.23
N ARG A 136 -4.96 -5.30 -16.52
CA ARG A 136 -3.78 -4.47 -16.22
C ARG A 136 -4.14 -3.33 -15.29
N PHE A 137 -3.46 -3.22 -14.15
CA PHE A 137 -3.78 -2.30 -13.07
C PHE A 137 -2.54 -1.59 -12.54
N VAL A 138 -2.71 -0.38 -12.00
CA VAL A 138 -1.68 0.30 -11.20
C VAL A 138 -2.13 0.29 -9.76
N LEU A 139 -1.24 -0.11 -8.85
CA LEU A 139 -1.39 -0.02 -7.42
C LEU A 139 -0.49 1.09 -6.88
N TYR A 140 -1.10 2.15 -6.38
CA TYR A 140 -0.41 3.23 -5.70
C TYR A 140 -0.33 2.90 -4.20
N LEU A 141 0.88 2.69 -3.69
CA LEU A 141 1.17 2.30 -2.31
C LEU A 141 1.85 3.46 -1.59
N THR A 142 1.24 4.02 -0.56
CA THR A 142 1.77 5.20 0.12
C THR A 142 1.90 5.02 1.64
N SER A 143 2.62 5.95 2.29
CA SER A 143 2.64 6.06 3.75
C SER A 143 1.44 6.83 4.33
N HIS A 144 0.58 7.38 3.49
CA HIS A 144 -0.58 8.11 3.96
C HIS A 144 -1.61 7.17 4.59
N ALA A 145 -2.17 7.56 5.74
CA ALA A 145 -3.26 6.83 6.38
C ALA A 145 -4.60 7.01 5.64
N ILE A 146 -4.72 8.08 4.87
CA ILE A 146 -5.91 8.45 4.09
C ILE A 146 -5.54 8.47 2.62
N LYS A 147 -6.46 7.98 1.77
CA LYS A 147 -6.29 7.93 0.33
C LYS A 147 -5.95 9.32 -0.24
N PRO A 148 -4.83 9.49 -0.98
CA PRO A 148 -4.43 10.77 -1.57
C PRO A 148 -5.27 11.10 -2.80
N GLN A 149 -6.51 11.52 -2.58
CA GLN A 149 -7.52 11.66 -3.62
C GLN A 149 -7.14 12.68 -4.70
N ASP A 150 -6.42 13.73 -4.31
CA ASP A 150 -6.00 14.78 -5.26
C ASP A 150 -4.99 14.26 -6.28
N GLU A 151 -4.05 13.42 -5.86
CA GLU A 151 -3.07 12.80 -6.75
C GLU A 151 -3.74 11.83 -7.73
N ILE A 152 -4.68 11.03 -7.21
CA ILE A 152 -5.47 10.10 -8.01
C ILE A 152 -6.36 10.85 -9.00
N ASN A 153 -7.00 11.95 -8.59
CA ASN A 153 -7.81 12.78 -9.46
C ASN A 153 -6.98 13.45 -10.56
N ARG A 154 -5.76 13.91 -10.24
CA ARG A 154 -4.84 14.46 -11.24
C ARG A 154 -4.45 13.39 -12.29
N ALA A 155 -4.15 12.17 -11.86
CA ALA A 155 -3.89 11.07 -12.77
C ALA A 155 -5.10 10.77 -13.66
N ALA A 156 -6.30 10.70 -13.07
CA ALA A 156 -7.55 10.45 -13.79
C ALA A 156 -7.94 11.58 -14.77
N LYS A 157 -7.55 12.82 -14.47
CA LYS A 157 -7.74 13.96 -15.38
C LYS A 157 -6.86 13.84 -16.62
N GLN A 158 -5.62 13.36 -16.46
CA GLN A 158 -4.68 13.16 -17.58
C GLN A 158 -4.93 11.87 -18.36
N TYR A 159 -5.42 10.84 -17.67
CA TYR A 159 -5.71 9.53 -18.25
C TYR A 159 -7.00 8.96 -17.66
N PRO A 160 -8.14 9.14 -18.31
CA PRO A 160 -9.46 8.81 -17.74
C PRO A 160 -9.61 7.36 -17.26
N LEU A 161 -8.91 6.41 -17.88
CA LEU A 161 -8.92 5.01 -17.44
C LEU A 161 -8.36 4.81 -16.02
N ALA A 162 -7.61 5.77 -15.49
CA ALA A 162 -7.13 5.70 -14.10
C ALA A 162 -8.25 5.55 -13.07
N LYS A 163 -9.46 6.06 -13.35
CA LYS A 163 -10.63 5.88 -12.46
C LYS A 163 -10.98 4.41 -12.21
N GLN A 164 -10.66 3.53 -13.14
CA GLN A 164 -11.03 2.11 -13.09
C GLN A 164 -9.82 1.18 -12.91
N LYS A 165 -8.61 1.68 -13.20
CA LYS A 165 -7.39 0.88 -13.28
C LYS A 165 -6.33 1.27 -12.25
N LEU A 166 -6.55 2.37 -11.51
CA LEU A 166 -5.67 2.84 -10.45
C LEU A 166 -6.29 2.54 -9.09
N PHE A 167 -5.64 1.67 -8.35
CA PHE A 167 -6.00 1.27 -7.00
C PHE A 167 -5.02 1.89 -5.99
N TRP A 168 -5.43 1.96 -4.74
CA TRP A 168 -4.61 2.52 -3.68
C TRP A 168 -4.69 1.66 -2.42
N THR A 169 -3.54 1.53 -1.79
CA THR A 169 -3.41 1.03 -0.43
C THR A 169 -2.26 1.75 0.28
N ASN A 170 -2.02 1.41 1.54
CA ASN A 170 -0.95 2.01 2.30
C ASN A 170 -0.06 0.98 2.99
N TRP A 171 1.09 1.43 3.47
CA TRP A 171 2.06 0.58 4.15
C TRP A 171 1.53 -0.02 5.46
N TYR A 172 0.53 0.62 6.10
CA TYR A 172 -0.12 0.08 7.30
C TYR A 172 -0.94 -1.17 6.95
N ALA A 173 -1.65 -1.17 5.83
CA ALA A 173 -2.36 -2.36 5.34
C ALA A 173 -1.41 -3.50 4.98
N VAL A 174 -0.23 -3.18 4.43
CA VAL A 174 0.83 -4.19 4.21
C VAL A 174 1.31 -4.78 5.52
N TYR A 175 1.53 -3.94 6.54
CA TYR A 175 1.91 -4.40 7.88
C TYR A 175 0.84 -5.30 8.50
N ASP A 176 -0.43 -4.88 8.47
CA ASP A 176 -1.55 -5.65 9.01
C ASP A 176 -1.67 -7.01 8.30
N TYR A 177 -1.53 -7.03 6.98
CA TYR A 177 -1.51 -8.27 6.21
C TYR A 177 -0.44 -9.25 6.72
N PHE A 178 0.81 -8.81 6.90
CA PHE A 178 1.88 -9.66 7.43
C PHE A 178 1.64 -10.05 8.90
N LEU A 179 1.03 -9.18 9.69
CA LEU A 179 0.71 -9.46 11.09
C LEU A 179 -0.37 -10.54 11.23
N GLU A 180 -1.34 -10.57 10.32
CA GLU A 180 -2.44 -11.55 10.29
C GLU A 180 -2.02 -12.90 9.69
N THR A 181 -1.01 -12.90 8.80
CA THR A 181 -0.50 -14.09 8.12
C THR A 181 0.43 -14.90 9.06
N LYS A 182 -0.15 -15.62 10.03
CA LYS A 182 0.62 -16.32 11.09
C LYS A 182 0.78 -17.81 10.86
N ASP A 183 -0.16 -18.46 10.19
CA ASP A 183 -0.25 -19.92 10.09
C ASP A 183 0.51 -20.47 8.88
N LEU A 184 1.77 -20.05 8.76
CA LEU A 184 2.65 -20.55 7.71
C LEU A 184 3.68 -21.55 8.26
N PRO A 185 4.03 -22.58 7.48
CA PRO A 185 5.12 -23.48 7.86
C PRO A 185 6.48 -22.76 7.77
N PHE A 186 7.46 -23.29 8.49
CA PHE A 186 8.85 -22.90 8.28
C PHE A 186 9.30 -23.23 6.83
N PRO A 187 10.04 -22.36 6.14
CA PRO A 187 10.64 -21.09 6.59
C PRO A 187 9.77 -19.84 6.38
N TYR A 188 8.57 -19.97 5.80
CA TYR A 188 7.72 -18.82 5.43
C TYR A 188 7.31 -17.98 6.62
N ARG A 189 7.06 -18.61 7.77
CA ARG A 189 6.74 -17.91 9.02
C ARG A 189 7.85 -16.94 9.45
N GLU A 190 9.11 -17.32 9.28
CA GLU A 190 10.24 -16.45 9.61
C GLU A 190 10.30 -15.25 8.67
N ILE A 191 10.06 -15.43 7.37
CA ILE A 191 10.00 -14.34 6.38
C ILE A 191 8.91 -13.35 6.75
N VAL A 192 7.73 -13.83 7.14
CA VAL A 192 6.60 -12.99 7.58
C VAL A 192 6.95 -12.23 8.85
N SER A 193 7.55 -12.89 9.83
CA SER A 193 7.98 -12.29 11.09
C SER A 193 9.00 -11.17 10.86
N ASP A 194 10.04 -11.44 10.09
CA ASP A 194 11.10 -10.47 9.79
C ASP A 194 10.56 -9.27 9.02
N THR A 195 9.64 -9.51 8.08
CA THR A 195 9.00 -8.44 7.30
C THR A 195 8.11 -7.56 8.18
N SER A 196 7.35 -8.16 9.10
CA SER A 196 6.54 -7.43 10.08
C SER A 196 7.42 -6.57 11.00
N LEU A 197 8.55 -7.10 11.46
CA LEU A 197 9.53 -6.37 12.26
C LEU A 197 10.15 -5.21 11.48
N LEU A 198 10.46 -5.42 10.20
CA LEU A 198 10.97 -4.37 9.32
C LEU A 198 9.96 -3.22 9.17
N LEU A 199 8.71 -3.54 8.88
CA LEU A 199 7.63 -2.55 8.73
C LEU A 199 7.38 -1.78 10.04
N ARG A 200 7.41 -2.47 11.18
CA ARG A 200 7.32 -1.83 12.50
C ARG A 200 8.49 -0.88 12.76
N LYS A 201 9.72 -1.26 12.42
CA LYS A 201 10.90 -0.37 12.53
C LYS A 201 10.79 0.85 11.63
N LYS A 202 10.07 0.73 10.51
CA LYS A 202 9.75 1.84 9.60
C LYS A 202 8.51 2.65 10.02
N SER A 203 7.97 2.42 11.23
CA SER A 203 6.81 3.12 11.81
C SER A 203 5.48 2.87 11.08
N PHE A 204 5.32 1.71 10.43
CA PHE A 204 4.07 1.33 9.79
C PHE A 204 3.18 0.42 10.66
N SER A 205 3.48 0.30 11.96
CA SER A 205 2.62 -0.46 12.85
C SER A 205 1.30 0.27 13.10
N THR A 206 0.21 -0.47 12.98
CA THR A 206 -1.12 0.02 13.38
C THR A 206 -1.28 -0.10 14.89
N PHE A 207 -2.15 0.73 15.45
CA PHE A 207 -2.50 0.65 16.87
C PHE A 207 -3.34 -0.62 17.11
N GLN A 208 -2.76 -1.59 17.83
CA GLN A 208 -3.38 -2.89 18.14
C GLN A 208 -4.26 -2.87 19.41
N GLY A 209 -4.62 -1.70 19.87
CA GLY A 209 -5.38 -1.54 21.11
C GLY A 209 -4.50 -1.64 22.36
N PHE A 210 -5.16 -1.62 23.49
CA PHE A 210 -4.54 -1.69 24.82
C PHE A 210 -4.55 -3.13 25.39
N ASN A 211 -4.34 -4.12 24.56
CA ASN A 211 -4.49 -5.55 24.90
C ASN A 211 -3.62 -6.02 26.07
N ASN A 212 -2.55 -5.30 26.38
CA ASN A 212 -1.61 -5.63 27.47
C ASN A 212 -1.63 -4.60 28.61
N LEU A 213 -2.59 -3.69 28.64
CA LEU A 213 -2.73 -2.83 29.79
C LEU A 213 -3.29 -3.65 30.96
N ILE A 214 -2.48 -3.80 32.00
CA ILE A 214 -3.00 -4.24 33.29
C ILE A 214 -4.01 -3.17 33.71
N PRO A 215 -5.27 -3.53 34.02
CA PRO A 215 -6.22 -2.57 34.55
C PRO A 215 -5.59 -1.89 35.76
N VAL A 216 -5.29 -0.60 35.64
CA VAL A 216 -4.86 0.17 36.79
C VAL A 216 -6.10 0.29 37.66
N ASP A 217 -6.04 -0.29 38.85
CA ASP A 217 -7.07 -0.06 39.85
C ASP A 217 -7.00 1.42 40.26
N LEU A 218 -7.94 2.18 39.75
CA LEU A 218 -8.05 3.61 40.04
C LEU A 218 -8.67 3.88 41.40
N VAL A 219 -8.98 2.83 42.17
CA VAL A 219 -9.48 2.97 43.55
C VAL A 219 -8.38 3.62 44.40
N GLY A 220 -8.58 4.88 44.72
CA GLY A 220 -7.65 5.64 45.57
C GLY A 220 -6.79 6.65 44.84
N VAL A 221 -6.84 6.74 43.50
CA VAL A 221 -6.16 7.82 42.75
C VAL A 221 -6.93 9.13 42.96
N LYS A 222 -6.57 9.86 43.98
CA LYS A 222 -7.10 11.21 44.22
C LYS A 222 -6.46 12.18 43.22
N GLY A 223 -7.31 12.92 42.52
CA GLY A 223 -6.84 13.87 41.50
C GLY A 223 -6.66 13.26 40.12
N ALA A 224 -7.30 12.15 39.86
CA ALA A 224 -7.33 11.58 38.52
C ALA A 224 -7.86 12.60 37.51
N PHE A 225 -7.26 12.63 36.35
CA PHE A 225 -7.58 13.46 35.18
C PHE A 225 -9.08 13.46 34.82
N TRP A 226 -9.83 12.48 35.32
CA TRP A 226 -11.21 12.20 34.99
C TRP A 226 -12.01 12.10 36.31
N GLN A 227 -12.59 13.19 36.73
CA GLN A 227 -13.44 13.20 37.95
C GLN A 227 -14.71 12.32 37.80
N ASP A 228 -15.05 11.94 36.56
CA ASP A 228 -16.21 11.10 36.22
C ASP A 228 -15.80 9.72 35.65
N ALA A 229 -14.68 9.21 36.10
CA ALA A 229 -14.06 7.98 35.60
C ALA A 229 -14.90 6.69 35.58
N PRO A 230 -15.94 6.48 36.43
CA PRO A 230 -16.71 5.21 36.37
C PRO A 230 -17.40 4.95 35.03
N VAL A 231 -17.68 5.99 34.26
CA VAL A 231 -18.37 5.85 32.97
C VAL A 231 -17.41 5.48 31.84
N ILE A 232 -16.14 5.79 31.97
CA ILE A 232 -15.16 5.67 30.88
C ILE A 232 -14.51 4.28 30.82
N ALA A 233 -14.28 3.63 31.95
CA ALA A 233 -13.67 2.31 32.03
C ALA A 233 -14.44 1.23 31.24
N ASN A 234 -15.74 1.39 31.09
CA ASN A 234 -16.58 0.47 30.32
C ASN A 234 -16.69 0.82 28.83
N HIS A 235 -16.25 2.02 28.43
CA HIS A 235 -16.39 2.48 27.05
C HIS A 235 -15.19 2.10 26.14
N PHE A 236 -14.04 1.80 26.71
CA PHE A 236 -12.89 1.33 25.96
C PHE A 236 -12.97 -0.14 25.50
N ARG A 237 -14.03 -0.87 25.87
CA ARG A 237 -14.30 -2.20 25.34
C ARG A 237 -15.07 -2.12 24.02
N GLY A 238 -14.40 -1.72 22.95
CA GLY A 238 -14.86 -1.99 21.58
C GLY A 238 -15.97 -1.08 21.04
N ILE A 239 -16.16 0.15 21.54
CA ILE A 239 -17.14 1.08 20.97
C ILE A 239 -16.43 2.17 20.16
N HIS A 240 -16.59 2.10 18.84
CA HIS A 240 -16.01 3.02 17.87
C HIS A 240 -16.68 4.41 17.77
N LYS A 241 -17.54 4.80 18.72
CA LYS A 241 -18.16 6.13 18.70
C LYS A 241 -18.01 6.82 20.04
N PRO A 242 -17.43 8.02 20.10
CA PRO A 242 -17.46 8.80 21.34
C PRO A 242 -18.92 9.11 21.71
N PRO A 243 -19.26 9.14 23.02
CA PRO A 243 -20.60 9.51 23.45
C PRO A 243 -20.95 10.93 22.98
N LYS A 244 -22.16 11.10 22.47
CA LYS A 244 -22.66 12.38 21.91
C LYS A 244 -22.73 13.58 22.89
N THR A 245 -22.35 13.37 24.14
CA THR A 245 -22.51 14.33 25.22
C THR A 245 -21.22 14.83 25.88
N LEU A 246 -20.06 14.62 25.25
CA LEU A 246 -18.84 15.29 25.73
C LEU A 246 -18.86 16.76 25.27
N ASN A 247 -19.34 17.64 26.13
CA ASN A 247 -19.27 19.07 25.92
C ASN A 247 -17.80 19.51 25.90
N ARG A 248 -17.30 19.99 24.79
CA ARG A 248 -15.92 20.46 24.60
C ARG A 248 -15.55 21.61 25.56
N GLU A 249 -16.54 22.27 26.16
CA GLU A 249 -16.34 23.41 27.06
C GLU A 249 -15.75 23.03 28.42
N ASN A 250 -15.80 21.73 28.80
CA ASN A 250 -15.26 21.27 30.09
C ASN A 250 -13.85 20.68 30.01
N ILE A 251 -13.22 20.73 28.83
CA ILE A 251 -11.81 20.32 28.68
C ILE A 251 -10.92 21.55 28.78
N SER A 252 -10.91 22.20 29.94
CA SER A 252 -9.88 23.18 30.27
C SER A 252 -8.67 22.44 30.85
N GLY A 253 -7.90 21.80 30.03
CA GLY A 253 -6.73 21.07 30.46
C GLY A 253 -5.49 21.61 29.74
N SER A 254 -4.47 21.90 30.49
CA SER A 254 -3.13 22.23 30.10
C SER A 254 -2.41 21.17 29.23
N PHE A 255 -3.14 20.22 28.66
CA PHE A 255 -2.61 19.08 27.93
C PHE A 255 -1.93 19.44 26.59
N TRP A 256 -2.16 20.66 26.09
CA TRP A 256 -1.63 21.08 24.78
C TRP A 256 -0.45 22.04 24.88
N HIS A 257 -0.01 22.43 26.07
CA HIS A 257 1.05 23.43 26.22
C HIS A 257 2.46 22.90 26.46
N ASP A 258 2.63 21.62 26.80
CA ASP A 258 3.96 21.09 27.20
C ASP A 258 4.61 20.18 26.15
N SER A 259 4.14 20.19 24.89
CA SER A 259 4.71 19.34 23.85
C SER A 259 5.41 20.10 22.72
N ILE A 260 5.89 21.32 22.98
CA ILE A 260 6.76 22.07 22.06
C ILE A 260 7.96 22.60 22.85
N VAL A 261 8.97 21.79 23.00
CA VAL A 261 10.39 22.14 23.09
C VAL A 261 11.19 21.06 22.37
#